data_5d59cee0be74deca91504a972a7d6f4d
#
_entry.id   5d59cee0be74deca91504a972a7d6f4d
#
_cell.length_a   1.000
_cell.length_b   1.000
_cell.length_c   1.000
_cell.angle_alpha   90.00
_cell.angle_beta   90.00
_cell.angle_gamma   90.00
#
_symmetry.space_group_name_H-M   'P 1'
#
loop_
_entity.id
_entity.type
_entity.pdbx_description
1 polymer ?
#
loop_
_entity_poly.entity_id
_entity_poly.type
_entity_poly.pdbx_seq_one_letter_code
_entity_poly.pdbx_strand_id
1 'polypeptide(L)'
;KTTLCSLIPRFYEVTSGAILIDGMDIRDIKLADLRNNIGIVQQDVYLFAGTIMDNIRYGRPDATDEEVVRAAKNANAHDFIMAFPDGYDTDIGQRGVKLSGGQKQRLSIARVFLKNPPILIFDEATSALDNESEQVVQRSLEGLAKDRTTFVIAHRLTTIQNAQKILVLTED
;
A
#
# COMPACT_ATOMS: atom_id res chain seq x y z
N LYS A 1 -9.53 -15.04 -0.73
CA LYS A 1 -8.17 -14.54 -1.00
C LYS A 1 -7.80 -13.43 -0.02
N THR A 2 -8.61 -12.37 0.10
CA THR A 2 -8.43 -11.26 1.04
C THR A 2 -8.32 -11.74 2.49
N THR A 3 -9.11 -12.76 2.88
CA THR A 3 -9.04 -13.37 4.22
C THR A 3 -7.64 -13.91 4.52
N LEU A 4 -7.01 -14.63 3.58
CA LEU A 4 -5.65 -15.15 3.75
C LEU A 4 -4.64 -14.01 3.98
N CYS A 5 -4.72 -12.94 3.19
CA CYS A 5 -3.85 -11.78 3.35
C CYS A 5 -4.09 -11.02 4.66
N SER A 6 -5.31 -11.10 5.21
CA SER A 6 -5.65 -10.50 6.51
C SER A 6 -5.12 -11.29 7.71
N LEU A 7 -4.77 -12.56 7.52
CA LEU A 7 -4.13 -13.38 8.57
C LEU A 7 -2.65 -12.99 8.78
N ILE A 8 -1.95 -12.54 7.73
CA ILE A 8 -0.51 -12.21 7.83
C ILE A 8 -0.26 -11.06 8.83
N PRO A 9 -1.01 -9.92 8.78
CA PRO A 9 -0.88 -8.85 9.78
C PRO A 9 -1.64 -9.12 11.08
N ARG A 10 -2.19 -10.34 11.25
CA ARG A 10 -3.02 -10.74 12.40
C ARG A 10 -4.21 -9.82 12.62
N PHE A 11 -4.95 -9.49 11.55
CA PHE A 11 -6.28 -8.90 11.70
C PHE A 11 -7.29 -9.95 12.17
N TYR A 12 -7.01 -11.22 11.88
CA TYR A 12 -7.72 -12.41 12.39
C TYR A 12 -6.71 -13.46 12.82
N GLU A 13 -7.05 -14.26 13.81
CA GLU A 13 -6.21 -15.37 14.24
C GLU A 13 -6.43 -16.61 13.36
N VAL A 14 -5.38 -17.37 13.15
CA VAL A 14 -5.47 -18.67 12.47
C VAL A 14 -6.13 -19.70 13.38
N THR A 15 -7.06 -20.49 12.85
CA THR A 15 -7.75 -21.55 13.60
C THR A 15 -6.93 -22.83 13.70
N SER A 16 -6.07 -23.09 12.71
CA SER A 16 -5.14 -24.22 12.68
C SER A 16 -3.94 -23.89 11.80
N GLY A 17 -2.83 -24.62 11.98
CA GLY A 17 -1.58 -24.32 11.29
C GLY A 17 -0.83 -23.14 11.88
N ALA A 18 0.11 -22.58 11.12
CA ALA A 18 0.94 -21.46 11.54
C ALA A 18 1.36 -20.61 10.34
N ILE A 19 1.57 -19.31 10.59
CA ILE A 19 2.22 -18.40 9.65
C ILE A 19 3.56 -18.01 10.26
N LEU A 20 4.62 -18.21 9.50
CA LEU A 20 5.99 -17.95 9.97
C LEU A 20 6.60 -16.80 9.17
N ILE A 21 7.29 -15.90 9.86
CA ILE A 21 8.16 -14.88 9.28
C ILE A 21 9.59 -15.17 9.75
N ASP A 22 10.48 -15.46 8.81
CA ASP A 22 11.87 -15.85 9.11
C ASP A 22 11.97 -16.97 10.15
N GLY A 23 11.04 -17.97 10.07
CA GLY A 23 10.98 -19.11 10.97
C GLY A 23 10.29 -18.86 12.31
N MET A 24 9.88 -17.64 12.61
CA MET A 24 9.17 -17.27 13.84
C MET A 24 7.65 -17.20 13.59
N ASP A 25 6.87 -17.87 14.44
CA ASP A 25 5.40 -17.80 14.36
C ASP A 25 4.94 -16.37 14.64
N ILE A 26 4.04 -15.85 13.79
CA ILE A 26 3.52 -14.48 13.96
C ILE A 26 2.81 -14.27 15.29
N ARG A 27 2.35 -15.34 15.96
CA ARG A 27 1.74 -15.28 17.29
C ARG A 27 2.74 -14.96 18.40
N ASP A 28 4.03 -15.28 18.18
CA ASP A 28 5.12 -15.00 19.12
C ASP A 28 5.75 -13.62 18.89
N ILE A 29 5.38 -12.92 17.80
CA ILE A 29 5.85 -11.59 17.50
C ILE A 29 4.92 -10.55 18.16
N LYS A 30 5.48 -9.51 18.76
CA LYS A 30 4.68 -8.38 19.25
C LYS A 30 3.89 -7.77 18.11
N LEU A 31 2.59 -7.54 18.30
CA LEU A 31 1.69 -7.10 17.24
C LEU A 31 2.13 -5.78 16.58
N ALA A 32 2.66 -4.84 17.36
CA ALA A 32 3.19 -3.59 16.84
C ALA A 32 4.39 -3.83 15.90
N ASP A 33 5.33 -4.70 16.29
CA ASP A 33 6.52 -5.01 15.50
C ASP A 33 6.13 -5.75 14.22
N LEU A 34 5.20 -6.72 14.31
CA LEU A 34 4.66 -7.42 13.15
C LEU A 34 4.08 -6.43 12.13
N ARG A 35 3.17 -5.56 12.58
CA ARG A 35 2.47 -4.61 11.68
C ARG A 35 3.37 -3.48 11.17
N ASN A 36 4.41 -3.10 11.92
CA ASN A 36 5.40 -2.14 11.46
C ASN A 36 6.23 -2.67 10.27
N ASN A 37 6.41 -3.99 10.18
CA ASN A 37 7.13 -4.64 9.10
C ASN A 37 6.26 -5.03 7.90
N ILE A 38 4.97 -4.69 7.91
CA ILE A 38 4.03 -5.00 6.83
C ILE A 38 3.42 -3.70 6.28
N GLY A 39 3.47 -3.51 4.97
CA GLY A 39 2.77 -2.46 4.24
C GLY A 39 1.62 -3.05 3.44
N ILE A 40 0.47 -2.40 3.48
CA ILE A 40 -0.73 -2.86 2.77
C ILE A 40 -1.20 -1.74 1.84
N VAL A 41 -1.42 -2.08 0.57
CA VAL A 41 -2.07 -1.24 -0.42
C VAL A 41 -3.38 -1.92 -0.81
N GLN A 42 -4.51 -1.28 -0.48
CA GLN A 42 -5.85 -1.81 -0.72
C GLN A 42 -6.54 -1.08 -1.87
N GLN A 43 -7.57 -1.70 -2.44
CA GLN A 43 -8.43 -1.08 -3.44
C GLN A 43 -9.12 0.18 -2.88
N ASP A 44 -9.75 0.05 -1.72
CA ASP A 44 -10.42 1.15 -1.05
C ASP A 44 -9.43 1.94 -0.20
N VAL A 45 -8.98 3.08 -0.75
CA VAL A 45 -8.03 3.96 -0.07
C VAL A 45 -8.74 4.80 0.97
N TYR A 46 -8.32 4.65 2.22
CA TYR A 46 -8.76 5.53 3.30
C TYR A 46 -7.80 6.72 3.45
N LEU A 47 -8.32 7.93 3.23
CA LEU A 47 -7.63 9.17 3.50
C LEU A 47 -8.33 9.92 4.64
N PHE A 48 -7.52 10.54 5.49
CA PHE A 48 -8.00 11.34 6.61
C PHE A 48 -8.28 12.78 6.16
N ALA A 49 -9.15 13.49 6.87
CA ALA A 49 -9.28 14.93 6.72
C ALA A 49 -7.94 15.59 7.08
N GLY A 50 -7.56 16.62 6.32
CA GLY A 50 -6.30 17.33 6.49
C GLY A 50 -5.56 17.50 5.17
N THR A 51 -4.29 17.82 5.24
CA THR A 51 -3.45 18.11 4.07
C THR A 51 -2.95 16.84 3.39
N ILE A 52 -2.48 16.98 2.16
CA ILE A 52 -1.76 15.89 1.44
C ILE A 52 -0.51 15.49 2.23
N MET A 53 0.24 16.47 2.75
CA MET A 53 1.43 16.25 3.58
C MET A 53 1.12 15.34 4.77
N ASP A 54 0.08 15.67 5.54
CA ASP A 54 -0.33 14.89 6.73
C ASP A 54 -0.73 13.47 6.35
N ASN A 55 -1.46 13.33 5.25
CA ASN A 55 -1.91 12.03 4.77
C ASN A 55 -0.75 11.11 4.38
N ILE A 56 0.31 11.62 3.75
CA ILE A 56 1.49 10.81 3.43
C ILE A 56 2.29 10.54 4.71
N ARG A 57 2.48 11.55 5.57
CA ARG A 57 3.23 11.45 6.83
C ARG A 57 2.63 10.44 7.81
N TYR A 58 1.34 10.11 7.67
CA TYR A 58 0.70 9.06 8.44
C TYR A 58 1.43 7.70 8.33
N GLY A 59 2.14 7.45 7.25
CA GLY A 59 2.99 6.25 7.09
C GLY A 59 4.16 6.19 8.08
N ARG A 60 4.71 7.35 8.47
CA ARG A 60 5.74 7.51 9.51
C ARG A 60 5.66 8.93 10.08
N PRO A 61 5.02 9.10 11.27
CA PRO A 61 4.71 10.42 11.83
C PRO A 61 5.90 11.32 12.14
N ASP A 62 7.08 10.75 12.37
CA ASP A 62 8.34 11.45 12.64
C ASP A 62 9.16 11.80 11.39
N ALA A 63 8.62 11.52 10.19
CA ALA A 63 9.30 11.82 8.94
C ALA A 63 9.41 13.32 8.68
N THR A 64 10.55 13.73 8.10
CA THR A 64 10.75 15.12 7.64
C THR A 64 9.95 15.41 6.37
N ASP A 65 9.75 16.69 6.05
CA ASP A 65 9.06 17.11 4.82
C ASP A 65 9.77 16.59 3.57
N GLU A 66 11.11 16.58 3.58
CA GLU A 66 11.93 16.08 2.46
C GLU A 66 11.72 14.56 2.26
N GLU A 67 11.59 13.81 3.34
CA GLU A 67 11.29 12.38 3.27
C GLU A 67 9.90 12.11 2.71
N VAL A 68 8.90 12.90 3.11
CA VAL A 68 7.53 12.84 2.58
C VAL A 68 7.53 13.17 1.08
N VAL A 69 8.21 14.23 0.66
CA VAL A 69 8.32 14.62 -0.76
C VAL A 69 9.02 13.52 -1.57
N ARG A 70 10.08 12.92 -1.04
CA ARG A 70 10.77 11.80 -1.70
C ARG A 70 9.86 10.58 -1.86
N ALA A 71 9.09 10.22 -0.84
CA ALA A 71 8.11 9.15 -0.91
C ALA A 71 7.02 9.42 -1.95
N ALA A 72 6.54 10.66 -2.03
CA ALA A 72 5.57 11.09 -3.05
C ALA A 72 6.14 11.01 -4.47
N LYS A 73 7.40 11.37 -4.68
CA LYS A 73 8.09 11.22 -5.97
C LYS A 73 8.18 9.74 -6.37
N ASN A 74 8.57 8.86 -5.45
CA ASN A 74 8.66 7.43 -5.71
C ASN A 74 7.29 6.81 -6.04
N ALA A 75 6.21 7.35 -5.50
CA ALA A 75 4.84 6.94 -5.80
C ALA A 75 4.23 7.63 -7.03
N ASN A 76 5.01 8.38 -7.81
CA ASN A 76 4.52 9.20 -8.93
C ASN A 76 3.39 10.17 -8.53
N ALA A 77 3.41 10.66 -7.29
CA ALA A 77 2.39 11.56 -6.76
C ALA A 77 2.81 13.03 -6.79
N HIS A 78 4.12 13.33 -6.82
CA HIS A 78 4.65 14.68 -6.67
C HIS A 78 4.08 15.67 -7.70
N ASP A 79 4.04 15.30 -8.98
CA ASP A 79 3.66 16.21 -10.05
C ASP A 79 2.20 16.64 -9.93
N PHE A 80 1.27 15.72 -9.64
CA PHE A 80 -0.12 16.11 -9.45
C PHE A 80 -0.31 16.92 -8.15
N ILE A 81 0.48 16.65 -7.10
CA ILE A 81 0.44 17.42 -5.86
C ILE A 81 0.83 18.88 -6.15
N MET A 82 1.93 19.07 -6.87
CA MET A 82 2.41 20.40 -7.23
C MET A 82 1.52 21.16 -8.23
N ALA A 83 0.59 20.47 -8.89
CA ALA A 83 -0.42 21.11 -9.73
C ALA A 83 -1.55 21.77 -8.92
N PHE A 84 -1.71 21.46 -7.64
CA PHE A 84 -2.62 22.18 -6.76
C PHE A 84 -2.01 23.52 -6.33
N PRO A 85 -2.83 24.57 -6.14
CA PRO A 85 -2.33 25.89 -5.72
C PRO A 85 -1.50 25.85 -4.43
N ASP A 86 -1.92 25.03 -3.46
CA ASP A 86 -1.27 24.90 -2.15
C ASP A 86 -0.31 23.69 -2.07
N GLY A 87 -0.06 23.00 -3.19
CA GLY A 87 0.85 21.86 -3.24
C GLY A 87 0.56 20.82 -2.15
N TYR A 88 1.57 20.51 -1.33
CA TYR A 88 1.45 19.55 -0.22
C TYR A 88 0.53 20.01 0.91
N ASP A 89 0.31 21.32 1.06
CA ASP A 89 -0.58 21.91 2.07
C ASP A 89 -2.05 21.93 1.62
N THR A 90 -2.34 21.39 0.44
CA THR A 90 -3.71 21.27 -0.07
C THR A 90 -4.55 20.42 0.87
N ASP A 91 -5.63 21.01 1.40
CA ASP A 91 -6.66 20.29 2.17
C ASP A 91 -7.51 19.45 1.21
N ILE A 92 -7.50 18.14 1.42
CA ILE A 92 -8.21 17.17 0.58
C ILE A 92 -9.64 16.88 1.03
N GLY A 93 -10.05 17.45 2.16
CA GLY A 93 -11.38 17.22 2.76
C GLY A 93 -11.56 15.82 3.31
N GLN A 94 -12.76 15.53 3.76
CA GLN A 94 -13.08 14.20 4.28
C GLN A 94 -12.91 13.12 3.19
N ARG A 95 -12.18 12.04 3.50
CA ARG A 95 -11.92 10.91 2.60
C ARG A 95 -11.31 11.31 1.25
N GLY A 96 -10.66 12.47 1.16
CA GLY A 96 -10.01 12.92 -0.07
C GLY A 96 -11.00 13.15 -1.23
N VAL A 97 -12.18 13.72 -0.95
CA VAL A 97 -13.23 13.94 -1.96
C VAL A 97 -12.77 14.78 -3.18
N LYS A 98 -11.72 15.58 -3.00
CA LYS A 98 -11.15 16.43 -4.06
C LYS A 98 -10.18 15.67 -4.99
N LEU A 99 -9.89 14.39 -4.73
CA LEU A 99 -8.91 13.58 -5.46
C LEU A 99 -9.58 12.51 -6.30
N SER A 100 -9.00 12.23 -7.48
CA SER A 100 -9.38 11.06 -8.29
C SER A 100 -8.98 9.75 -7.61
N GLY A 101 -9.54 8.63 -8.06
CA GLY A 101 -9.18 7.31 -7.55
C GLY A 101 -7.68 7.01 -7.68
N GLY A 102 -7.09 7.30 -8.83
CA GLY A 102 -5.66 7.12 -9.08
C GLY A 102 -4.76 8.03 -8.23
N GLN A 103 -5.20 9.27 -7.95
CA GLN A 103 -4.50 10.18 -7.05
C GLN A 103 -4.52 9.65 -5.61
N LYS A 104 -5.69 9.21 -5.12
CA LYS A 104 -5.83 8.57 -3.78
C LYS A 104 -4.92 7.36 -3.65
N GLN A 105 -4.90 6.51 -4.67
CA GLN A 105 -4.08 5.31 -4.67
C GLN A 105 -2.58 5.64 -4.59
N ARG A 106 -2.12 6.64 -5.34
CA ARG A 106 -0.71 7.09 -5.28
C ARG A 106 -0.34 7.68 -3.93
N LEU A 107 -1.24 8.37 -3.23
CA LEU A 107 -1.01 8.82 -1.85
C LEU A 107 -0.90 7.63 -0.87
N SER A 108 -1.74 6.61 -1.03
CA SER A 108 -1.64 5.36 -0.25
C SER A 108 -0.29 4.66 -0.48
N ILE A 109 0.16 4.58 -1.71
CA ILE A 109 1.47 4.02 -2.07
C ILE A 109 2.61 4.86 -1.46
N ALA A 110 2.51 6.19 -1.50
CA ALA A 110 3.49 7.09 -0.88
C ALA A 110 3.63 6.86 0.63
N ARG A 111 2.51 6.61 1.33
CA ARG A 111 2.54 6.19 2.75
C ARG A 111 3.39 4.95 2.98
N VAL A 112 3.25 3.95 2.10
CA VAL A 112 3.98 2.69 2.22
C VAL A 112 5.46 2.88 1.85
N PHE A 113 5.79 3.70 0.85
CA PHE A 113 7.18 4.09 0.57
C PHE A 113 7.82 4.77 1.78
N LEU A 114 7.10 5.68 2.44
CA LEU A 114 7.59 6.39 3.62
C LEU A 114 7.78 5.45 4.82
N LYS A 115 6.86 4.52 5.02
CA LYS A 115 6.95 3.47 6.05
C LYS A 115 8.12 2.51 5.79
N ASN A 116 8.39 2.20 4.53
CA ASN A 116 9.49 1.35 4.07
C ASN A 116 9.51 -0.07 4.69
N PRO A 117 8.42 -0.83 4.67
CA PRO A 117 8.36 -2.16 5.26
C PRO A 117 8.98 -3.23 4.36
N PRO A 118 9.56 -4.33 4.92
CA PRO A 118 10.12 -5.42 4.12
C PRO A 118 9.06 -6.35 3.49
N ILE A 119 7.84 -6.35 4.00
CA ILE A 119 6.74 -7.19 3.53
C ILE A 119 5.62 -6.31 3.01
N LEU A 120 5.08 -6.65 1.83
CA LEU A 120 4.01 -5.93 1.19
C LEU A 120 2.83 -6.84 0.86
N ILE A 121 1.63 -6.28 0.98
CA ILE A 121 0.39 -6.91 0.54
C ILE A 121 -0.34 -5.92 -0.39
N PHE A 122 -0.56 -6.32 -1.65
CA PHE A 122 -1.37 -5.57 -2.61
C PHE A 122 -2.70 -6.29 -2.80
N ASP A 123 -3.78 -5.69 -2.31
CA ASP A 123 -5.12 -6.24 -2.41
C ASP A 123 -5.92 -5.44 -3.45
N GLU A 124 -5.98 -5.96 -4.68
CA GLU A 124 -6.72 -5.38 -5.81
C GLU A 124 -6.41 -3.89 -6.07
N ALA A 125 -5.17 -3.48 -5.85
CA ALA A 125 -4.75 -2.09 -5.78
C ALA A 125 -5.00 -1.26 -7.07
N THR A 126 -5.32 -1.89 -8.19
CA THR A 126 -5.59 -1.23 -9.48
C THR A 126 -6.98 -1.49 -10.06
N SER A 127 -7.81 -2.31 -9.42
CA SER A 127 -9.03 -2.87 -10.02
C SER A 127 -10.12 -1.84 -10.36
N ALA A 128 -10.16 -0.70 -9.67
CA ALA A 128 -11.17 0.35 -9.84
C ALA A 128 -10.66 1.58 -10.59
N LEU A 129 -9.50 1.50 -11.26
CA LEU A 129 -8.87 2.61 -11.95
C LEU A 129 -9.15 2.58 -13.46
N ASP A 130 -9.19 3.78 -14.09
CA ASP A 130 -9.12 3.91 -15.54
C ASP A 130 -7.73 3.48 -16.06
N ASN A 131 -7.64 3.21 -17.35
CA ASN A 131 -6.42 2.63 -17.96
C ASN A 131 -5.17 3.50 -17.77
N GLU A 132 -5.29 4.83 -17.82
CA GLU A 132 -4.15 5.73 -17.68
C GLU A 132 -3.67 5.76 -16.24
N SER A 133 -4.57 5.95 -15.29
CA SER A 133 -4.28 5.88 -13.86
C SER A 133 -3.72 4.52 -13.44
N GLU A 134 -4.24 3.44 -14.00
CA GLU A 134 -3.77 2.08 -13.75
C GLU A 134 -2.29 1.92 -14.09
N GLN A 135 -1.86 2.36 -15.28
CA GLN A 135 -0.46 2.25 -15.70
C GLN A 135 0.51 3.01 -14.77
N VAL A 136 0.11 4.20 -14.31
CA VAL A 136 0.92 5.00 -13.39
C VAL A 136 1.00 4.33 -12.02
N VAL A 137 -0.13 3.87 -11.50
CA VAL A 137 -0.19 3.15 -10.22
C VAL A 137 0.59 1.85 -10.29
N GLN A 138 0.47 1.07 -11.37
CA GLN A 138 1.20 -0.17 -11.56
C GLN A 138 2.71 0.05 -11.50
N ARG A 139 3.23 1.07 -12.20
CA ARG A 139 4.67 1.44 -12.11
C ARG A 139 5.10 1.78 -10.69
N SER A 140 4.25 2.49 -9.94
CA SER A 140 4.53 2.83 -8.55
C SER A 140 4.57 1.59 -7.65
N LEU A 141 3.66 0.63 -7.86
CA LEU A 141 3.64 -0.65 -7.14
C LEU A 141 4.86 -1.51 -7.46
N GLU A 142 5.27 -1.58 -8.72
CA GLU A 142 6.47 -2.30 -9.15
C GLU A 142 7.74 -1.70 -8.51
N GLY A 143 7.84 -0.38 -8.47
CA GLY A 143 8.92 0.31 -7.78
C GLY A 143 8.93 0.03 -6.27
N LEU A 144 7.76 -0.01 -5.65
CA LEU A 144 7.62 -0.32 -4.23
C LEU A 144 7.97 -1.80 -3.94
N ALA A 145 7.59 -2.73 -4.81
CA ALA A 145 7.81 -4.16 -4.62
C ALA A 145 9.28 -4.60 -4.77
N LYS A 146 10.13 -3.75 -5.35
CA LYS A 146 11.53 -4.08 -5.60
C LYS A 146 12.26 -4.42 -4.31
N ASP A 147 12.96 -5.57 -4.31
CA ASP A 147 13.74 -6.09 -3.18
C ASP A 147 12.93 -6.35 -1.89
N ARG A 148 11.63 -6.66 -2.03
CA ARG A 148 10.71 -6.93 -0.91
C ARG A 148 9.90 -8.19 -1.15
N THR A 149 9.49 -8.83 -0.05
CA THR A 149 8.52 -9.93 -0.11
C THR A 149 7.12 -9.35 -0.34
N THR A 150 6.53 -9.64 -1.51
CA THR A 150 5.26 -9.06 -1.90
C THR A 150 4.21 -10.12 -2.18
N PHE A 151 3.07 -10.01 -1.51
CA PHE A 151 1.85 -10.78 -1.78
C PHE A 151 0.91 -9.92 -2.64
N VAL A 152 0.45 -10.48 -3.76
CA VAL A 152 -0.46 -9.77 -4.66
C VAL A 152 -1.73 -10.59 -4.82
N ILE A 153 -2.87 -10.01 -4.43
CA ILE A 153 -4.18 -10.54 -4.80
C ILE A 153 -4.52 -9.93 -6.15
N ALA A 154 -4.50 -10.77 -7.18
CA ALA A 154 -4.73 -10.36 -8.54
C ALA A 154 -6.04 -10.90 -9.10
N HIS A 155 -6.75 -10.05 -9.82
CA HIS A 155 -7.88 -10.41 -10.66
C HIS A 155 -7.55 -10.30 -12.16
N ARG A 156 -6.40 -9.72 -12.51
CA ARG A 156 -5.94 -9.54 -13.90
C ARG A 156 -4.67 -10.37 -14.15
N LEU A 157 -4.63 -11.01 -15.31
CA LEU A 157 -3.47 -11.83 -15.73
C LEU A 157 -2.18 -11.03 -15.80
N THR A 158 -2.25 -9.75 -16.20
CA THR A 158 -1.08 -8.87 -16.30
C THR A 158 -0.37 -8.67 -14.96
N THR A 159 -1.12 -8.72 -13.87
CA THR A 159 -0.57 -8.52 -12.51
C THR A 159 0.27 -9.73 -12.05
N ILE A 160 0.00 -10.93 -12.57
CA ILE A 160 0.66 -12.17 -12.15
C ILE A 160 1.78 -12.62 -13.10
N GLN A 161 1.96 -11.98 -14.26
CA GLN A 161 2.96 -12.38 -15.26
C GLN A 161 4.39 -12.39 -14.72
N ASN A 162 4.71 -11.49 -13.80
CA ASN A 162 6.03 -11.35 -13.18
C ASN A 162 6.14 -12.01 -11.81
N ALA A 163 5.12 -12.77 -11.37
CA ALA A 163 5.14 -13.42 -10.07
C ALA A 163 6.13 -14.60 -10.08
N GLN A 164 6.99 -14.66 -9.08
CA GLN A 164 7.91 -15.79 -8.89
C GLN A 164 7.17 -17.08 -8.47
N LYS A 165 6.02 -16.92 -7.80
CA LYS A 165 5.19 -18.04 -7.33
C LYS A 165 3.72 -17.64 -7.39
N ILE A 166 2.90 -18.57 -7.89
CA ILE A 166 1.44 -18.41 -7.95
C ILE A 166 0.82 -19.44 -7.00
N LEU A 167 -0.01 -18.97 -6.08
CA LEU A 167 -0.81 -19.79 -5.19
C LEU A 167 -2.25 -19.80 -5.69
N VAL A 168 -2.76 -20.99 -5.95
CA VAL A 168 -4.15 -21.21 -6.35
C VAL A 168 -4.91 -21.72 -5.12
N LEU A 169 -5.96 -21.00 -4.73
CA LEU A 169 -6.87 -21.43 -3.66
C LEU A 169 -8.07 -22.12 -4.32
N THR A 170 -8.27 -23.38 -3.98
CA THR A 170 -9.43 -24.19 -4.38
C THR A 170 -10.39 -24.30 -3.21
N GLU A 171 -11.68 -24.40 -3.50
CA GLU A 171 -12.68 -24.85 -2.54
C GLU A 171 -12.67 -26.38 -2.56
N ASP A 172 -12.28 -27.01 -1.45
CA ASP A 172 -12.47 -28.44 -1.20
C ASP A 172 -13.65 -28.65 -0.26
#